data_f2b4aa762363f956f0f053b562051e01
#
_entry.id   f2b4aa762363f956f0f053b562051e01
#
_cell.length_a   1.000
_cell.length_b   1.000
_cell.length_c   1.000
_cell.angle_alpha   90.00
_cell.angle_beta   90.00
_cell.angle_gamma   90.00
#
_symmetry.space_group_name_H-M   'P 1'
#
loop_
_entity.id
_entity.type
_entity.pdbx_description
1 polymer ?
#
loop_
_entity_poly.entity_id
_entity_poly.type
_entity_poly.pdbx_seq_one_letter_code
_entity_poly.pdbx_strand_id
1 'polypeptide(L)'
;KRTDTANGKHGAALIEDGATLQMGIGAIPNAVLAQLGGHKNLGIHTEMFADGVLPLVESGVINGEAKNIDKGKMVSTFLMGSQRVYDFIDDNPAVLMMDVGYTNDPYIISKNDRVTAINSALQVDITGQVCADSLGTKFYSGVGGQIDFIYGASLSKGGKAIIAMPSVTNKGISKIAPELTCGAGVVTTRNHIHWFVTENGAVNLYGKSLQERARLILSIA
;
A
#
# COMPACT_ATOMS: atom_id res chain seq x y z
N LYS A 1 6.24 14.87 -9.13
CA LYS A 1 7.49 14.68 -8.34
C LYS A 1 7.42 15.30 -6.94
N ARG A 2 7.01 16.57 -6.77
CA ARG A 2 6.97 17.21 -5.43
C ARG A 2 5.84 16.65 -4.57
N THR A 3 4.68 16.45 -5.15
CA THR A 3 3.50 15.81 -4.56
C THR A 3 3.78 14.36 -4.15
N ASP A 4 4.39 13.57 -5.04
CA ASP A 4 4.74 12.17 -4.75
C ASP A 4 5.73 12.07 -3.58
N THR A 5 6.72 12.96 -3.52
CA THR A 5 7.68 13.01 -2.41
C THR A 5 7.00 13.34 -1.08
N ALA A 6 6.06 14.27 -1.05
CA ALA A 6 5.32 14.63 0.16
C ALA A 6 4.43 13.45 0.63
N ASN A 7 3.68 12.83 -0.30
CA ASN A 7 2.94 11.59 -0.03
C ASN A 7 3.88 10.49 0.51
N GLY A 8 5.03 10.32 -0.12
CA GLY A 8 6.04 9.35 0.30
C GLY A 8 6.50 9.56 1.74
N LYS A 9 6.75 10.81 2.14
CA LYS A 9 7.14 11.15 3.52
C LYS A 9 6.03 10.85 4.53
N HIS A 10 4.79 11.23 4.22
CA HIS A 10 3.66 10.97 5.12
C HIS A 10 3.37 9.48 5.24
N GLY A 11 3.44 8.72 4.12
CA GLY A 11 3.29 7.27 4.15
C GLY A 11 4.41 6.58 4.94
N ALA A 12 5.67 6.97 4.71
CA ALA A 12 6.83 6.40 5.40
C ALA A 12 6.81 6.65 6.92
N ALA A 13 6.27 7.80 7.36
CA ALA A 13 6.13 8.13 8.77
C ALA A 13 5.18 7.17 9.53
N LEU A 14 4.31 6.46 8.82
CA LEU A 14 3.41 5.46 9.40
C LEU A 14 4.06 4.07 9.53
N ILE A 15 5.19 3.83 8.87
CA ILE A 15 5.87 2.53 8.86
C ILE A 15 6.77 2.43 10.10
N GLU A 16 6.60 1.36 10.86
CA GLU A 16 7.41 1.05 12.03
C GLU A 16 8.56 0.12 11.66
N ASP A 17 9.64 0.16 12.45
CA ASP A 17 10.68 -0.86 12.36
C ASP A 17 10.09 -2.25 12.60
N GLY A 18 10.54 -3.23 11.84
CA GLY A 18 10.02 -4.59 11.88
C GLY A 18 8.69 -4.80 11.15
N ALA A 19 8.16 -3.79 10.46
CA ALA A 19 6.94 -3.94 9.66
C ALA A 19 7.17 -4.91 8.50
N THR A 20 6.14 -5.68 8.16
CA THR A 20 6.07 -6.45 6.91
C THR A 20 5.29 -5.64 5.88
N LEU A 21 5.93 -5.34 4.76
CA LEU A 21 5.39 -4.43 3.75
C LEU A 21 4.68 -5.17 2.62
N GLN A 22 3.53 -4.66 2.21
CA GLN A 22 2.95 -4.83 0.90
C GLN A 22 2.92 -3.47 0.20
N MET A 23 3.42 -3.45 -1.01
CA MET A 23 3.50 -2.23 -1.80
C MET A 23 2.73 -2.43 -3.11
N GLY A 24 1.74 -1.56 -3.35
CA GLY A 24 1.09 -1.45 -4.66
C GLY A 24 2.07 -0.92 -5.72
N ILE A 25 1.63 -0.89 -6.95
CA ILE A 25 2.38 -0.31 -8.06
C ILE A 25 2.14 1.20 -8.17
N GLY A 26 3.15 1.93 -8.67
CA GLY A 26 3.02 3.33 -9.03
C GLY A 26 3.98 4.27 -8.30
N ALA A 27 3.83 5.55 -8.59
CA ALA A 27 4.74 6.59 -8.11
C ALA A 27 4.72 6.78 -6.59
N ILE A 28 3.55 6.63 -5.95
CA ILE A 28 3.41 6.83 -4.50
C ILE A 28 4.07 5.70 -3.70
N PRO A 29 3.80 4.40 -3.96
CA PRO A 29 4.53 3.32 -3.30
C PRO A 29 6.04 3.43 -3.47
N ASN A 30 6.52 3.77 -4.67
CA ASN A 30 7.95 3.99 -4.91
C ASN A 30 8.50 5.19 -4.11
N ALA A 31 7.73 6.25 -3.98
CA ALA A 31 8.13 7.42 -3.18
C ALA A 31 8.19 7.10 -1.68
N VAL A 32 7.32 6.22 -1.18
CA VAL A 32 7.40 5.70 0.20
C VAL A 32 8.67 4.88 0.39
N LEU A 33 8.93 3.89 -0.48
CA LEU A 33 10.13 3.05 -0.41
C LEU A 33 11.41 3.90 -0.35
N ALA A 34 11.49 4.95 -1.14
CA ALA A 34 12.64 5.86 -1.18
C ALA A 34 12.91 6.59 0.16
N GLN A 35 11.96 6.62 1.09
CA GLN A 35 12.11 7.25 2.41
C GLN A 35 12.49 6.27 3.52
N LEU A 36 12.57 4.96 3.24
CA LEU A 36 12.71 3.92 4.27
C LEU A 36 14.15 3.58 4.63
N GLY A 37 15.15 4.28 4.06
CA GLY A 37 16.57 3.97 4.28
C GLY A 37 17.05 4.02 5.74
N GLY A 38 16.32 4.70 6.62
CA GLY A 38 16.61 4.75 8.07
C GLY A 38 15.88 3.70 8.92
N HIS A 39 14.99 2.91 8.32
CA HIS A 39 14.24 1.86 9.02
C HIS A 39 15.09 0.61 9.25
N LYS A 40 14.60 -0.29 10.11
CA LYS A 40 15.29 -1.53 10.50
C LYS A 40 14.34 -2.73 10.46
N ASN A 41 14.89 -3.87 10.05
CA ASN A 41 14.22 -5.17 10.11
C ASN A 41 12.87 -5.20 9.39
N LEU A 42 12.74 -4.52 8.28
CA LEU A 42 11.55 -4.60 7.43
C LEU A 42 11.49 -5.96 6.72
N GLY A 43 10.27 -6.42 6.47
CA GLY A 43 10.00 -7.64 5.71
C GLY A 43 9.13 -7.33 4.48
N ILE A 44 9.04 -8.30 3.58
CA ILE A 44 8.20 -8.23 2.38
C ILE A 44 7.24 -9.44 2.35
N HIS A 45 5.96 -9.15 2.21
CA HIS A 45 4.92 -10.10 1.82
C HIS A 45 3.94 -9.34 0.92
N THR A 46 4.07 -9.49 -0.38
CA THR A 46 3.37 -8.67 -1.37
C THR A 46 3.02 -9.50 -2.61
N GLU A 47 1.93 -9.17 -3.28
CA GLU A 47 1.58 -9.81 -4.55
C GLU A 47 2.68 -9.57 -5.58
N MET A 48 3.17 -8.34 -5.68
CA MET A 48 4.20 -7.92 -6.61
C MET A 48 5.26 -7.06 -5.92
N PHE A 49 6.52 -7.20 -6.32
CA PHE A 49 7.52 -6.19 -6.04
C PHE A 49 8.30 -5.79 -7.31
N ALA A 50 8.97 -4.66 -7.24
CA ALA A 50 9.72 -4.05 -8.33
C ALA A 50 11.08 -3.53 -7.84
N ASP A 51 11.85 -2.90 -8.72
CA ASP A 51 13.20 -2.39 -8.46
C ASP A 51 13.34 -1.55 -7.17
N GLY A 52 12.27 -0.85 -6.77
CA GLY A 52 12.30 0.05 -5.62
C GLY A 52 12.63 -0.61 -4.27
N VAL A 53 12.50 -1.93 -4.14
CA VAL A 53 12.87 -2.65 -2.93
C VAL A 53 14.37 -2.99 -2.87
N LEU A 54 15.05 -3.09 -4.00
CA LEU A 54 16.44 -3.57 -4.07
C LEU A 54 17.42 -2.74 -3.24
N PRO A 55 17.41 -1.40 -3.28
CA PRO A 55 18.30 -0.61 -2.44
C PRO A 55 18.13 -0.87 -0.95
N LEU A 56 16.89 -1.17 -0.50
CA LEU A 56 16.59 -1.46 0.91
C LEU A 56 17.02 -2.87 1.31
N VAL A 57 16.99 -3.82 0.39
CA VAL A 57 17.53 -5.16 0.60
C VAL A 57 19.05 -5.11 0.68
N GLU A 58 19.70 -4.43 -0.28
CA GLU A 58 21.17 -4.30 -0.36
C GLU A 58 21.76 -3.58 0.86
N SER A 59 21.03 -2.61 1.42
CA SER A 59 21.43 -1.90 2.64
C SER A 59 21.08 -2.64 3.94
N GLY A 60 20.41 -3.80 3.87
CA GLY A 60 20.01 -4.60 5.03
C GLY A 60 18.78 -4.07 5.77
N VAL A 61 18.12 -3.03 5.28
CA VAL A 61 16.87 -2.50 5.84
C VAL A 61 15.74 -3.52 5.71
N ILE A 62 15.64 -4.16 4.55
CA ILE A 62 14.73 -5.30 4.33
C ILE A 62 15.54 -6.59 4.50
N ASN A 63 15.29 -7.31 5.59
CA ASN A 63 15.96 -8.58 5.91
C ASN A 63 14.98 -9.68 6.33
N GLY A 64 13.70 -9.36 6.55
CA GLY A 64 12.67 -10.31 6.97
C GLY A 64 12.83 -10.89 8.38
N GLU A 65 13.78 -10.41 9.17
CA GLU A 65 14.09 -10.97 10.49
C GLU A 65 12.95 -10.83 11.50
N ALA A 66 12.16 -9.77 11.38
CA ALA A 66 11.02 -9.51 12.25
C ALA A 66 9.72 -10.21 11.82
N LYS A 67 9.70 -10.90 10.67
CA LYS A 67 8.52 -11.64 10.24
C LYS A 67 8.20 -12.80 11.17
N ASN A 68 6.91 -13.07 11.36
CA ASN A 68 6.42 -14.19 12.18
C ASN A 68 6.34 -15.48 11.37
N ILE A 69 6.01 -15.38 10.09
CA ILE A 69 6.03 -16.50 9.13
C ILE A 69 6.98 -16.18 7.98
N ASP A 70 7.51 -17.19 7.32
CA ASP A 70 8.48 -17.06 6.23
C ASP A 70 9.64 -16.14 6.61
N LYS A 71 10.15 -16.31 7.83
CA LYS A 71 11.19 -15.46 8.42
C LYS A 71 12.45 -15.45 7.53
N GLY A 72 12.98 -14.25 7.29
CA GLY A 72 14.14 -14.07 6.42
C GLY A 72 13.83 -14.20 4.92
N LYS A 73 12.55 -14.37 4.54
CA LYS A 73 12.14 -14.50 3.14
C LYS A 73 11.33 -13.29 2.68
N MET A 74 11.57 -12.86 1.45
CA MET A 74 10.68 -11.98 0.71
C MET A 74 9.66 -12.84 -0.02
N VAL A 75 8.38 -12.71 0.33
CA VAL A 75 7.29 -13.49 -0.28
C VAL A 75 6.62 -12.65 -1.36
N SER A 76 6.48 -13.21 -2.56
CA SER A 76 5.76 -12.57 -3.66
C SER A 76 5.17 -13.59 -4.62
N THR A 77 4.21 -13.17 -5.44
CA THR A 77 3.62 -14.01 -6.49
C THR A 77 4.27 -13.74 -7.84
N PHE A 78 4.54 -12.48 -8.15
CA PHE A 78 5.23 -12.08 -9.38
C PHE A 78 6.04 -10.80 -9.15
N LEU A 79 6.77 -10.42 -10.17
CA LEU A 79 7.57 -9.19 -10.15
C LEU A 79 7.55 -8.51 -11.51
N MET A 80 7.79 -7.20 -11.49
CA MET A 80 7.94 -6.39 -12.70
C MET A 80 9.03 -5.35 -12.45
N GLY A 81 9.95 -5.24 -13.39
CA GLY A 81 11.02 -4.26 -13.26
C GLY A 81 12.08 -4.38 -14.33
N SER A 82 13.24 -3.83 -14.05
CA SER A 82 14.43 -3.92 -14.89
C SER A 82 15.07 -5.32 -14.81
N GLN A 83 16.02 -5.60 -15.69
CA GLN A 83 16.80 -6.85 -15.64
C GLN A 83 17.40 -7.09 -14.25
N ARG A 84 17.78 -6.03 -13.54
CA ARG A 84 18.35 -6.11 -12.19
C ARG A 84 17.43 -6.83 -11.18
N VAL A 85 16.11 -6.62 -11.23
CA VAL A 85 15.19 -7.31 -10.31
C VAL A 85 15.05 -8.78 -10.68
N TYR A 86 15.13 -9.14 -11.96
CA TYR A 86 15.13 -10.53 -12.39
C TYR A 86 16.43 -11.24 -12.02
N ASP A 87 17.57 -10.59 -12.20
CA ASP A 87 18.88 -11.14 -11.79
C ASP A 87 18.94 -11.33 -10.26
N PHE A 88 18.30 -10.43 -9.50
CA PHE A 88 18.25 -10.52 -8.05
C PHE A 88 17.51 -11.77 -7.55
N ILE A 89 16.42 -12.17 -8.22
CA ILE A 89 15.63 -13.33 -7.77
C ILE A 89 16.18 -14.66 -8.26
N ASP A 90 17.01 -14.65 -9.29
CA ASP A 90 17.56 -15.87 -9.87
C ASP A 90 18.43 -16.60 -8.84
N ASP A 91 18.08 -17.86 -8.58
CA ASP A 91 18.72 -18.73 -7.58
C ASP A 91 18.95 -18.07 -6.20
N ASN A 92 18.03 -17.19 -5.79
CA ASN A 92 18.13 -16.45 -4.52
C ASN A 92 17.24 -17.06 -3.45
N PRO A 93 17.81 -17.79 -2.45
CA PRO A 93 17.03 -18.44 -1.40
C PRO A 93 16.33 -17.48 -0.44
N ALA A 94 16.63 -16.19 -0.47
CA ALA A 94 15.93 -15.18 0.32
C ALA A 94 14.59 -14.76 -0.31
N VAL A 95 14.31 -15.18 -1.55
CA VAL A 95 13.07 -14.89 -2.25
C VAL A 95 12.22 -16.16 -2.33
N LEU A 96 10.96 -16.06 -1.94
CA LEU A 96 9.99 -17.14 -1.99
C LEU A 96 8.84 -16.74 -2.92
N MET A 97 8.84 -17.29 -4.13
CA MET A 97 7.77 -17.09 -5.09
C MET A 97 6.65 -18.10 -4.82
N MET A 98 5.47 -17.60 -4.47
CA MET A 98 4.31 -18.41 -4.08
C MET A 98 3.12 -18.13 -5.00
N ASP A 99 2.19 -19.08 -5.04
CA ASP A 99 0.92 -18.85 -5.74
C ASP A 99 0.07 -17.78 -5.04
N VAL A 100 -0.87 -17.20 -5.80
CA VAL A 100 -1.72 -16.11 -5.31
C VAL A 100 -2.63 -16.53 -4.16
N GLY A 101 -3.04 -17.80 -4.11
CA GLY A 101 -3.88 -18.33 -3.02
C GLY A 101 -3.17 -18.32 -1.67
N TYR A 102 -1.84 -18.37 -1.66
CA TYR A 102 -1.04 -18.17 -0.45
C TYR A 102 -0.76 -16.70 -0.19
N THR A 103 -0.22 -16.00 -1.19
CA THR A 103 0.29 -14.64 -1.02
C THR A 103 -0.81 -13.64 -0.70
N ASN A 104 -1.99 -13.78 -1.31
CA ASN A 104 -3.12 -12.86 -1.17
C ASN A 104 -4.16 -13.33 -0.13
N ASP A 105 -3.91 -14.42 0.59
CA ASP A 105 -4.82 -14.84 1.67
C ASP A 105 -4.72 -13.86 2.86
N PRO A 106 -5.80 -13.13 3.21
CA PRO A 106 -5.78 -12.17 4.31
C PRO A 106 -5.39 -12.76 5.66
N TYR A 107 -5.73 -14.03 5.91
CA TYR A 107 -5.36 -14.70 7.16
C TYR A 107 -3.89 -15.08 7.19
N ILE A 108 -3.30 -15.46 6.06
CA ILE A 108 -1.85 -15.70 5.96
C ILE A 108 -1.12 -14.37 6.12
N ILE A 109 -1.54 -13.32 5.41
CA ILE A 109 -0.98 -11.97 5.53
C ILE A 109 -0.95 -11.51 6.99
N SER A 110 -2.07 -11.67 7.69
CA SER A 110 -2.25 -11.22 9.08
C SER A 110 -1.39 -11.96 10.12
N LYS A 111 -0.80 -13.09 9.77
CA LYS A 111 0.12 -13.81 10.69
C LYS A 111 1.42 -13.07 10.95
N ASN A 112 1.82 -12.15 10.09
CA ASN A 112 2.90 -11.22 10.38
C ASN A 112 2.38 -10.05 11.20
N ASP A 113 3.11 -9.64 12.23
CA ASP A 113 2.83 -8.44 12.99
C ASP A 113 3.19 -7.18 12.17
N ARG A 114 2.51 -6.07 12.44
CA ARG A 114 2.78 -4.78 11.80
C ARG A 114 2.77 -4.82 10.27
N VAL A 115 1.91 -5.64 9.69
CA VAL A 115 1.71 -5.62 8.24
C VAL A 115 1.25 -4.23 7.83
N THR A 116 2.01 -3.61 6.94
CA THR A 116 1.71 -2.29 6.41
C THR A 116 1.45 -2.40 4.91
N ALA A 117 0.18 -2.34 4.55
CA ALA A 117 -0.27 -2.40 3.16
C ALA A 117 -0.45 -0.98 2.62
N ILE A 118 0.28 -0.63 1.56
CA ILE A 118 0.22 0.69 0.93
C ILE A 118 -0.23 0.54 -0.51
N ASN A 119 -1.41 1.06 -0.80
CA ASN A 119 -2.04 1.01 -2.10
C ASN A 119 -2.48 2.40 -2.54
N SER A 120 -2.67 2.58 -3.83
CA SER A 120 -3.10 3.83 -4.42
C SER A 120 -4.56 3.78 -4.86
N ALA A 121 -5.12 4.94 -5.21
CA ALA A 121 -6.49 5.05 -5.68
C ALA A 121 -6.62 6.05 -6.83
N LEU A 122 -7.67 5.90 -7.61
CA LEU A 122 -8.08 6.87 -8.62
C LEU A 122 -8.98 7.94 -8.01
N GLN A 123 -9.88 7.55 -7.11
CA GLN A 123 -10.82 8.46 -6.46
C GLN A 123 -11.22 7.90 -5.08
N VAL A 124 -11.44 8.78 -4.12
CA VAL A 124 -11.97 8.47 -2.79
C VAL A 124 -13.11 9.42 -2.48
N ASP A 125 -14.22 8.93 -1.92
CA ASP A 125 -15.31 9.78 -1.46
C ASP A 125 -15.16 10.20 0.01
N ILE A 126 -15.96 11.17 0.44
CA ILE A 126 -15.91 11.70 1.81
C ILE A 126 -16.29 10.70 2.89
N THR A 127 -16.85 9.55 2.55
CA THR A 127 -17.14 8.46 3.49
C THR A 127 -15.99 7.46 3.60
N GLY A 128 -15.01 7.52 2.70
CA GLY A 128 -13.87 6.63 2.62
C GLY A 128 -14.05 5.45 1.67
N GLN A 129 -15.05 5.47 0.77
CA GLN A 129 -15.11 4.50 -0.32
C GLN A 129 -13.99 4.77 -1.32
N VAL A 130 -13.28 3.73 -1.74
CA VAL A 130 -12.10 3.81 -2.60
C VAL A 130 -12.37 3.15 -3.94
N CYS A 131 -12.21 3.90 -5.02
CA CYS A 131 -12.14 3.38 -6.38
C CYS A 131 -10.70 3.41 -6.88
N ALA A 132 -10.19 2.26 -7.32
CA ALA A 132 -8.81 2.12 -7.79
C ALA A 132 -8.70 1.54 -9.21
N ASP A 133 -9.76 1.00 -9.78
CA ASP A 133 -9.78 0.28 -11.06
C ASP A 133 -10.49 1.04 -12.18
N SER A 134 -11.33 2.02 -11.83
CA SER A 134 -12.19 2.70 -12.78
C SER A 134 -12.38 4.18 -12.48
N LEU A 135 -12.88 4.93 -13.45
CA LEU A 135 -13.38 6.28 -13.30
C LEU A 135 -14.74 6.35 -13.98
N GLY A 136 -15.81 6.37 -13.20
CA GLY A 136 -17.14 6.13 -13.71
C GLY A 136 -17.24 4.72 -14.34
N THR A 137 -17.74 4.64 -15.54
CA THR A 137 -17.89 3.37 -16.30
C THR A 137 -16.63 2.95 -17.07
N LYS A 138 -15.57 3.77 -17.02
CA LYS A 138 -14.33 3.48 -17.74
C LYS A 138 -13.35 2.75 -16.83
N PHE A 139 -13.08 1.47 -17.14
CA PHE A 139 -12.09 0.67 -16.45
C PHE A 139 -10.67 0.97 -16.93
N TYR A 140 -9.73 0.99 -16.00
CA TYR A 140 -8.29 1.15 -16.24
C TYR A 140 -7.49 -0.10 -15.89
N SER A 141 -8.03 -0.95 -15.02
CA SER A 141 -7.41 -2.21 -14.60
C SER A 141 -8.45 -3.22 -14.12
N GLY A 142 -8.02 -4.43 -13.78
CA GLY A 142 -8.74 -5.32 -12.89
C GLY A 142 -8.69 -4.82 -11.44
N VAL A 143 -9.43 -5.47 -10.55
CA VAL A 143 -9.46 -5.17 -9.11
C VAL A 143 -8.10 -5.47 -8.46
N GLY A 144 -7.42 -6.57 -8.86
CA GLY A 144 -6.17 -7.01 -8.25
C GLY A 144 -6.32 -7.43 -6.79
N GLY A 145 -5.20 -7.46 -6.07
CA GLY A 145 -5.12 -7.90 -4.67
C GLY A 145 -5.25 -6.79 -3.63
N GLN A 146 -5.66 -5.57 -4.00
CA GLN A 146 -5.69 -4.45 -3.07
C GLN A 146 -6.49 -4.76 -1.80
N ILE A 147 -7.72 -5.29 -1.95
CA ILE A 147 -8.57 -5.57 -0.79
C ILE A 147 -8.01 -6.69 0.09
N ASP A 148 -7.35 -7.69 -0.49
CA ASP A 148 -6.78 -8.81 0.26
C ASP A 148 -5.72 -8.31 1.25
N PHE A 149 -4.81 -7.45 0.78
CA PHE A 149 -3.73 -6.87 1.60
C PHE A 149 -4.24 -5.81 2.57
N ILE A 150 -5.18 -4.97 2.16
CA ILE A 150 -5.83 -4.00 3.05
C ILE A 150 -6.54 -4.73 4.18
N TYR A 151 -7.27 -5.80 3.88
CA TYR A 151 -7.95 -6.61 4.89
C TYR A 151 -6.96 -7.37 5.76
N GLY A 152 -5.97 -8.03 5.17
CA GLY A 152 -4.92 -8.71 5.91
C GLY A 152 -4.16 -7.79 6.88
N ALA A 153 -3.81 -6.59 6.44
CA ALA A 153 -3.18 -5.58 7.29
C ALA A 153 -4.09 -5.13 8.44
N SER A 154 -5.40 -5.03 8.20
CA SER A 154 -6.37 -4.66 9.25
C SER A 154 -6.52 -5.73 10.34
N LEU A 155 -6.28 -7.00 10.00
CA LEU A 155 -6.31 -8.12 10.93
C LEU A 155 -4.97 -8.32 11.65
N SER A 156 -3.87 -7.83 11.08
CA SER A 156 -2.52 -7.96 11.63
C SER A 156 -2.37 -7.17 12.94
N LYS A 157 -1.72 -7.76 13.93
CA LYS A 157 -1.40 -7.06 15.18
C LYS A 157 -0.47 -5.88 14.92
N GLY A 158 -0.96 -4.66 15.19
CA GLY A 158 -0.25 -3.42 14.87
C GLY A 158 -0.22 -3.10 13.38
N GLY A 159 -1.01 -3.77 12.57
CA GLY A 159 -1.08 -3.56 11.14
C GLY A 159 -1.68 -2.22 10.73
N LYS A 160 -1.36 -1.76 9.54
CA LYS A 160 -1.85 -0.49 8.96
C LYS A 160 -2.28 -0.70 7.51
N ALA A 161 -3.57 -0.49 7.28
CA ALA A 161 -4.19 -0.50 5.95
C ALA A 161 -4.20 0.94 5.42
N ILE A 162 -3.34 1.23 4.44
CA ILE A 162 -3.07 2.60 3.96
C ILE A 162 -3.49 2.72 2.51
N ILE A 163 -4.31 3.73 2.22
CA ILE A 163 -4.54 4.24 0.87
C ILE A 163 -3.85 5.59 0.74
N ALA A 164 -2.96 5.71 -0.23
CA ALA A 164 -2.18 6.92 -0.48
C ALA A 164 -2.34 7.38 -1.93
N MET A 165 -2.72 8.64 -2.12
CA MET A 165 -2.89 9.22 -3.45
C MET A 165 -2.68 10.74 -3.44
N PRO A 166 -2.36 11.38 -4.57
CA PRO A 166 -2.45 12.83 -4.68
C PRO A 166 -3.89 13.30 -4.48
N SER A 167 -4.09 14.42 -3.78
CA SER A 167 -5.44 14.98 -3.59
C SER A 167 -6.05 15.50 -4.88
N VAL A 168 -5.21 15.90 -5.85
CA VAL A 168 -5.60 16.41 -7.15
C VAL A 168 -4.87 15.71 -8.30
N THR A 169 -5.47 15.73 -9.46
CA THR A 169 -4.82 15.33 -10.73
C THR A 169 -3.81 16.38 -11.19
N ASN A 170 -2.97 16.05 -12.17
CA ASN A 170 -2.07 17.01 -12.82
C ASN A 170 -2.79 18.22 -13.47
N LYS A 171 -4.11 18.11 -13.67
CA LYS A 171 -4.96 19.17 -14.20
C LYS A 171 -5.70 19.95 -13.10
N GLY A 172 -5.37 19.73 -11.83
CA GLY A 172 -6.01 20.41 -10.69
C GLY A 172 -7.42 19.91 -10.35
N ILE A 173 -7.85 18.76 -10.89
CA ILE A 173 -9.16 18.18 -10.58
C ILE A 173 -9.02 17.36 -9.30
N SER A 174 -9.90 17.60 -8.31
CA SER A 174 -9.91 16.84 -7.06
C SER A 174 -10.16 15.35 -7.32
N LYS A 175 -9.37 14.51 -6.66
CA LYS A 175 -9.57 13.07 -6.58
C LYS A 175 -10.36 12.66 -5.34
N ILE A 176 -10.63 13.62 -4.46
CA ILE A 176 -11.51 13.48 -3.32
C ILE A 176 -12.86 14.08 -3.73
N ALA A 177 -13.92 13.28 -3.66
CA ALA A 177 -15.24 13.65 -4.16
C ALA A 177 -16.32 13.49 -3.06
N PRO A 178 -17.45 14.21 -3.13
CA PRO A 178 -18.58 13.96 -2.25
C PRO A 178 -19.09 12.51 -2.36
N GLU A 179 -19.18 12.01 -3.58
CA GLU A 179 -19.53 10.65 -3.95
C GLU A 179 -18.62 10.16 -5.07
N LEU A 180 -18.36 8.87 -5.15
CA LEU A 180 -17.63 8.31 -6.28
C LEU A 180 -18.39 8.60 -7.59
N THR A 181 -17.66 8.87 -8.65
CA THR A 181 -18.24 9.11 -9.98
C THR A 181 -19.21 7.98 -10.33
N CYS A 182 -20.41 8.33 -10.81
CA CYS A 182 -21.45 7.37 -11.15
C CYS A 182 -20.92 6.24 -12.07
N GLY A 183 -21.16 5.00 -11.66
CA GLY A 183 -20.65 3.81 -12.34
C GLY A 183 -19.27 3.34 -11.90
N ALA A 184 -18.58 4.06 -11.02
CA ALA A 184 -17.30 3.62 -10.46
C ALA A 184 -17.49 2.46 -9.48
N GLY A 185 -16.56 1.49 -9.51
CA GLY A 185 -16.52 0.39 -8.56
C GLY A 185 -15.92 0.79 -7.22
N VAL A 186 -16.35 0.12 -6.15
CA VAL A 186 -15.73 0.24 -4.82
C VAL A 186 -14.74 -0.92 -4.67
N VAL A 187 -13.45 -0.64 -4.86
CA VAL A 187 -12.38 -1.65 -4.73
C VAL A 187 -12.03 -1.88 -3.26
N THR A 188 -11.94 -0.83 -2.47
CA THR A 188 -11.81 -0.92 -1.01
C THR A 188 -12.97 -0.21 -0.35
N THR A 189 -13.71 -0.94 0.50
CA THR A 189 -14.87 -0.39 1.18
C THR A 189 -14.45 0.60 2.26
N ARG A 190 -15.39 1.47 2.67
CA ARG A 190 -15.18 2.42 3.79
C ARG A 190 -14.85 1.74 5.11
N ASN A 191 -15.21 0.47 5.27
CA ASN A 191 -14.90 -0.31 6.47
C ASN A 191 -13.43 -0.77 6.51
N HIS A 192 -12.80 -0.98 5.36
CA HIS A 192 -11.46 -1.56 5.27
C HIS A 192 -10.36 -0.51 5.20
N ILE A 193 -10.64 0.73 4.76
CA ILE A 193 -9.66 1.80 4.79
C ILE A 193 -9.45 2.27 6.24
N HIS A 194 -8.20 2.22 6.72
CA HIS A 194 -7.85 2.76 8.04
C HIS A 194 -7.11 4.09 7.92
N TRP A 195 -6.01 4.11 7.18
CA TRP A 195 -5.24 5.31 6.95
C TRP A 195 -5.44 5.84 5.54
N PHE A 196 -5.68 7.13 5.45
CA PHE A 196 -5.73 7.86 4.18
C PHE A 196 -4.64 8.91 4.15
N VAL A 197 -3.84 8.93 3.08
CA VAL A 197 -2.64 9.78 2.94
C VAL A 197 -2.70 10.56 1.64
N THR A 198 -2.43 11.85 1.73
CA THR A 198 -2.21 12.73 0.59
C THR A 198 -0.91 13.51 0.77
N GLU A 199 -0.56 14.38 -0.17
CA GLU A 199 0.57 15.31 -0.04
C GLU A 199 0.40 16.29 1.12
N ASN A 200 -0.82 16.48 1.62
CA ASN A 200 -1.17 17.44 2.67
C ASN A 200 -1.17 16.80 4.07
N GLY A 201 -1.08 15.48 4.17
CA GLY A 201 -1.02 14.79 5.46
C GLY A 201 -1.54 13.36 5.45
N ALA A 202 -1.68 12.80 6.65
CA ALA A 202 -2.21 11.46 6.90
C ALA A 202 -3.28 11.52 7.99
N VAL A 203 -4.40 10.83 7.78
CA VAL A 203 -5.50 10.75 8.75
C VAL A 203 -5.91 9.30 8.98
N ASN A 204 -6.29 8.98 10.21
CA ASN A 204 -6.83 7.66 10.57
C ASN A 204 -8.35 7.72 10.61
N LEU A 205 -8.99 6.92 9.75
CA LEU A 205 -10.45 6.85 9.60
C LEU A 205 -11.08 5.72 10.41
N TYR A 206 -10.27 4.84 11.01
CA TYR A 206 -10.76 3.69 11.75
C TYR A 206 -11.53 4.12 13.00
N GLY A 207 -12.71 3.53 13.22
CA GLY A 207 -13.55 3.83 14.37
C GLY A 207 -14.21 5.21 14.35
N LYS A 208 -14.14 5.95 13.24
CA LYS A 208 -14.73 7.28 13.08
C LYS A 208 -16.13 7.21 12.49
N SER A 209 -17.01 8.09 12.96
CA SER A 209 -18.33 8.32 12.34
C SER A 209 -18.17 8.88 10.92
N LEU A 210 -19.20 8.79 10.09
CA LEU A 210 -19.16 9.35 8.72
C LEU A 210 -18.87 10.84 8.71
N GLN A 211 -19.41 11.58 9.68
CA GLN A 211 -19.13 13.02 9.81
C GLN A 211 -17.66 13.31 10.15
N GLU A 212 -17.08 12.54 11.06
CA GLU A 212 -15.66 12.67 11.40
C GLU A 212 -14.77 12.28 10.23
N ARG A 213 -15.10 11.20 9.51
CA ARG A 213 -14.39 10.78 8.30
C ARG A 213 -14.36 11.89 7.26
N ALA A 214 -15.52 12.48 6.97
CA ALA A 214 -15.60 13.58 6.02
C ALA A 214 -14.71 14.76 6.44
N ARG A 215 -14.75 15.18 7.72
CA ARG A 215 -13.88 16.25 8.23
C ARG A 215 -12.40 15.91 8.10
N LEU A 216 -12.00 14.69 8.45
CA LEU A 216 -10.60 14.23 8.37
C LEU A 216 -10.12 14.17 6.92
N ILE A 217 -10.91 13.59 6.01
CA ILE A 217 -10.56 13.51 4.59
C ILE A 217 -10.41 14.91 4.00
N LEU A 218 -11.35 15.81 4.29
CA LEU A 218 -11.30 17.19 3.80
C LEU A 218 -10.13 17.99 4.39
N SER A 219 -9.64 17.66 5.58
CA SER A 219 -8.50 18.34 6.20
C SER A 219 -7.17 18.12 5.47
N ILE A 220 -7.10 17.10 4.62
CA ILE A 220 -5.93 16.76 3.81
C ILE A 220 -6.23 16.74 2.30
N ALA A 221 -7.33 17.37 1.88
CA ALA A 221 -7.75 17.47 0.47
C ALA A 221 -6.89 18.45 -0.34
#